data_30f9992cdc6495c66a8fd60c7e4dc9ab
#
_entry.id   30f9992cdc6495c66a8fd60c7e4dc9ab
#
_cell.length_a   1.000
_cell.length_b   1.000
_cell.length_c   1.000
_cell.angle_alpha   90.00
_cell.angle_beta   90.00
_cell.angle_gamma   90.00
#
_symmetry.space_group_name_H-M   'P 1'
#
loop_
_entity.id
_entity.type
_entity.pdbx_description
1 polymer ?
#
loop_
_entity_poly.entity_id
_entity_poly.type
_entity_poly.pdbx_seq_one_letter_code
_entity_poly.pdbx_strand_id
1 'polypeptide(L)'
;MNPLRVTALSSAVDAILERAGHRVTCATPLGLGKPVPLLNALYARVKAEPQRHLSILTALSLEIPRASGDLERRFLDPFVRRVFAGVPELDYLADLRRGALPPNIELFEFYFRPGAMLGVPYAQQNYVSSNYTHAGRDMLARGVNAVLVMVAQHAGRFSLSCNPDLTADVVNGMRARGAPCIVAALVNDNLPFMTGDAEVGENFFDVIVAAPEHSHALFGVPSPPIELADHAIGVRAAALVKDGGTLQLGIGSLGDAVAHWLRQRHVANAEFASAAAALDIDRWKDLVAREGGLGPFASGLFASTEMFTWGLMTLFRDGVIRRRAEDSGGPVLQAAFFLGPNAFYQELNRLSEEERAAFFMTSVTRVNDLFGEESLARRQRHDARFINICMMVTLSGAAVSDGLADGRVVSGVGGQYNFVAMAHELERSRSILLLRATREAAGRTESNIVFNYGHVTIPRHLRDLVVTEYGVADLRGKTDAEIAAALISITDARFQEGLVASAKAAGKLPRDWRVAEHALENTPDRLAARLEPLARRGLLPTFPLGTDFDADEQRLIPALQWLKRSGASWRGRFSLAAGLAGVAPTEAEERALARMNLSEPRSVKERLLRRVVALALHCTR
;
A
#
# COMPACT_ATOMS: atom_id res chain seq x y z
N MET A 1 -1.18 -38.12 -6.46
CA MET A 1 -2.26 -38.41 -7.44
C MET A 1 -2.19 -37.32 -8.49
N ASN A 2 -2.56 -37.59 -9.74
CA ASN A 2 -2.69 -36.53 -10.74
C ASN A 2 -3.91 -35.68 -10.41
N PRO A 3 -3.86 -34.34 -10.55
CA PRO A 3 -5.01 -33.47 -10.30
C PRO A 3 -6.14 -33.72 -11.30
N LEU A 4 -7.35 -33.49 -10.86
CA LEU A 4 -8.53 -33.45 -11.73
C LEU A 4 -8.45 -32.17 -12.59
N ARG A 5 -8.31 -32.30 -13.90
CA ARG A 5 -8.35 -31.17 -14.84
C ARG A 5 -9.74 -31.00 -15.39
N VAL A 6 -10.30 -29.80 -15.26
CA VAL A 6 -11.64 -29.44 -15.72
C VAL A 6 -11.62 -28.10 -16.47
N THR A 7 -12.60 -27.90 -17.33
CA THR A 7 -12.84 -26.61 -18.00
C THR A 7 -14.00 -25.84 -17.36
N ALA A 8 -15.00 -26.53 -16.82
CA ALA A 8 -16.16 -25.91 -16.21
C ALA A 8 -15.94 -25.61 -14.72
N LEU A 9 -16.28 -24.39 -14.28
CA LEU A 9 -16.25 -24.00 -12.86
C LEU A 9 -17.16 -24.87 -11.99
N SER A 10 -18.33 -25.29 -12.52
CA SER A 10 -19.27 -26.17 -11.82
C SER A 10 -18.65 -27.49 -11.44
N SER A 11 -17.88 -28.11 -12.34
CA SER A 11 -17.19 -29.39 -12.07
C SER A 11 -16.11 -29.25 -10.98
N ALA A 12 -15.42 -28.10 -10.95
CA ALA A 12 -14.48 -27.82 -9.88
C ALA A 12 -15.19 -27.62 -8.52
N VAL A 13 -16.32 -26.90 -8.54
CA VAL A 13 -17.15 -26.70 -7.32
C VAL A 13 -17.70 -28.04 -6.82
N ASP A 14 -18.17 -28.93 -7.71
CA ASP A 14 -18.65 -30.25 -7.31
C ASP A 14 -17.53 -31.07 -6.63
N ALA A 15 -16.32 -31.08 -7.19
CA ALA A 15 -15.16 -31.75 -6.60
C ALA A 15 -14.75 -31.14 -5.23
N ILE A 16 -14.84 -29.81 -5.08
CA ILE A 16 -14.59 -29.14 -3.80
C ILE A 16 -15.60 -29.59 -2.75
N LEU A 17 -16.90 -29.56 -3.10
CA LEU A 17 -17.99 -29.91 -2.19
C LEU A 17 -18.01 -31.40 -1.83
N GLU A 18 -17.65 -32.28 -2.77
CA GLU A 18 -17.53 -33.71 -2.51
C GLU A 18 -16.42 -33.99 -1.48
N ARG A 19 -15.26 -33.34 -1.61
CA ARG A 19 -14.11 -33.61 -0.74
C ARG A 19 -14.18 -32.85 0.59
N ALA A 20 -14.63 -31.61 0.60
CA ALA A 20 -14.77 -30.79 1.81
C ALA A 20 -16.05 -31.09 2.60
N GLY A 21 -17.06 -31.75 2.00
CA GLY A 21 -18.32 -32.13 2.62
C GLY A 21 -19.31 -30.95 2.77
N HIS A 22 -20.15 -31.01 3.82
CA HIS A 22 -21.19 -30.02 4.06
C HIS A 22 -20.66 -28.67 4.58
N ARG A 23 -19.48 -28.65 5.17
CA ARG A 23 -18.84 -27.44 5.71
C ARG A 23 -17.52 -27.19 5.00
N VAL A 24 -17.49 -26.16 4.17
CA VAL A 24 -16.30 -25.69 3.49
C VAL A 24 -15.71 -24.52 4.27
N THR A 25 -14.48 -24.68 4.75
CA THR A 25 -13.68 -23.59 5.31
C THR A 25 -12.58 -23.27 4.30
N CYS A 26 -12.81 -22.25 3.50
CA CYS A 26 -12.02 -21.90 2.33
C CYS A 26 -10.99 -20.83 2.69
N ALA A 27 -9.70 -21.12 2.51
CA ALA A 27 -8.67 -20.10 2.44
C ALA A 27 -8.48 -19.64 0.98
N THR A 28 -8.38 -18.33 0.78
CA THR A 28 -8.05 -17.76 -0.53
C THR A 28 -7.08 -16.60 -0.36
N PRO A 29 -6.13 -16.37 -1.30
CA PRO A 29 -5.11 -15.34 -1.18
C PRO A 29 -5.67 -13.94 -0.95
N LEU A 30 -4.84 -13.06 -0.41
CA LEU A 30 -5.15 -11.63 -0.38
C LEU A 30 -5.08 -11.02 -1.80
N GLY A 31 -5.82 -9.96 -2.01
CA GLY A 31 -5.69 -9.11 -3.19
C GLY A 31 -5.85 -9.85 -4.52
N LEU A 32 -4.79 -9.78 -5.34
CA LEU A 32 -4.80 -10.16 -6.75
C LEU A 32 -4.97 -11.66 -7.00
N GLY A 33 -4.41 -12.52 -6.16
CA GLY A 33 -4.38 -13.98 -6.38
C GLY A 33 -5.69 -14.71 -6.09
N LYS A 34 -6.77 -14.00 -5.75
CA LYS A 34 -8.10 -14.61 -5.60
C LYS A 34 -8.61 -15.13 -6.94
N PRO A 35 -8.98 -16.41 -7.04
CA PRO A 35 -9.60 -16.96 -8.25
C PRO A 35 -11.08 -16.55 -8.30
N VAL A 36 -11.36 -15.26 -8.58
CA VAL A 36 -12.68 -14.66 -8.43
C VAL A 36 -13.80 -15.45 -9.13
N PRO A 37 -13.65 -15.89 -10.39
CA PRO A 37 -14.70 -16.70 -11.04
C PRO A 37 -15.03 -18.01 -10.29
N LEU A 38 -13.99 -18.74 -9.83
CA LEU A 38 -14.17 -19.98 -9.09
C LEU A 38 -14.76 -19.75 -7.70
N LEU A 39 -14.31 -18.71 -7.01
CA LEU A 39 -14.82 -18.32 -5.70
C LEU A 39 -16.28 -17.89 -5.76
N ASN A 40 -16.67 -17.11 -6.77
CA ASN A 40 -18.06 -16.72 -7.01
C ASN A 40 -18.95 -17.93 -7.34
N ALA A 41 -18.45 -18.90 -8.13
CA ALA A 41 -19.19 -20.13 -8.42
C ALA A 41 -19.44 -20.97 -7.14
N LEU A 42 -18.44 -21.12 -6.28
CA LEU A 42 -18.58 -21.79 -4.98
C LEU A 42 -19.55 -21.02 -4.07
N TYR A 43 -19.41 -19.70 -3.98
CA TYR A 43 -20.29 -18.82 -3.21
C TYR A 43 -21.74 -18.95 -3.64
N ALA A 44 -22.01 -18.85 -4.94
CA ALA A 44 -23.36 -18.96 -5.51
C ALA A 44 -23.99 -20.33 -5.23
N ARG A 45 -23.21 -21.42 -5.35
CA ARG A 45 -23.69 -22.78 -5.08
C ARG A 45 -24.08 -22.95 -3.62
N VAL A 46 -23.22 -22.53 -2.66
CA VAL A 46 -23.54 -22.66 -1.22
C VAL A 46 -24.67 -21.71 -0.81
N LYS A 47 -24.74 -20.52 -1.41
CA LYS A 47 -25.87 -19.59 -1.20
C LYS A 47 -27.23 -20.22 -1.59
N ALA A 48 -27.23 -21.05 -2.65
CA ALA A 48 -28.44 -21.75 -3.12
C ALA A 48 -28.76 -23.03 -2.32
N GLU A 49 -27.82 -23.53 -1.51
CA GLU A 49 -27.96 -24.77 -0.73
C GLU A 49 -27.82 -24.49 0.78
N PRO A 50 -28.88 -24.04 1.50
CA PRO A 50 -28.81 -23.60 2.91
C PRO A 50 -28.30 -24.66 3.91
N GLN A 51 -28.35 -25.95 3.52
CA GLN A 51 -27.83 -27.06 4.33
C GLN A 51 -26.30 -27.14 4.32
N ARG A 52 -25.62 -26.42 3.43
CA ARG A 52 -24.17 -26.31 3.37
C ARG A 52 -23.70 -25.04 4.07
N HIS A 53 -22.48 -25.03 4.54
CA HIS A 53 -21.83 -23.87 5.12
C HIS A 53 -20.54 -23.53 4.39
N LEU A 54 -20.28 -22.22 4.20
CA LEU A 54 -19.05 -21.70 3.63
C LEU A 54 -18.47 -20.64 4.56
N SER A 55 -17.27 -20.88 5.08
CA SER A 55 -16.47 -19.87 5.76
C SER A 55 -15.31 -19.45 4.82
N ILE A 56 -15.22 -18.18 4.47
CA ILE A 56 -14.16 -17.62 3.61
C ILE A 56 -13.14 -16.92 4.51
N LEU A 57 -11.90 -17.38 4.48
CA LEU A 57 -10.76 -16.81 5.21
C LEU A 57 -9.84 -16.13 4.19
N THR A 58 -9.68 -14.82 4.28
CA THR A 58 -8.94 -14.03 3.30
C THR A 58 -8.44 -12.71 3.85
N ALA A 59 -7.93 -11.85 2.99
CA ALA A 59 -7.60 -10.45 3.26
C ALA A 59 -7.70 -9.63 1.98
N LEU A 60 -7.75 -8.31 2.14
CA LEU A 60 -7.69 -7.33 1.05
C LEU A 60 -8.61 -7.71 -0.11
N SER A 61 -9.91 -7.81 0.16
CA SER A 61 -10.91 -7.97 -0.89
C SER A 61 -11.00 -6.69 -1.70
N LEU A 62 -10.59 -6.76 -2.98
CA LEU A 62 -10.53 -5.61 -3.88
C LEU A 62 -11.90 -5.33 -4.47
N GLU A 63 -12.27 -4.05 -4.52
CA GLU A 63 -13.53 -3.56 -5.08
C GLU A 63 -13.24 -2.53 -6.17
N ILE A 64 -13.91 -2.66 -7.31
CA ILE A 64 -13.87 -1.64 -8.36
C ILE A 64 -14.46 -0.34 -7.79
N PRO A 65 -13.77 0.81 -7.96
CA PRO A 65 -14.22 2.08 -7.41
C PRO A 65 -15.60 2.48 -7.97
N ARG A 66 -16.49 2.96 -7.10
CA ARG A 66 -17.83 3.43 -7.45
C ARG A 66 -18.04 4.87 -7.01
N ALA A 67 -18.62 5.66 -7.87
CA ALA A 67 -18.90 7.07 -7.60
C ALA A 67 -20.08 7.24 -6.62
N SER A 68 -19.93 8.15 -5.69
CA SER A 68 -20.97 8.54 -4.72
C SER A 68 -21.89 9.66 -5.21
N GLY A 69 -21.47 10.44 -6.22
CA GLY A 69 -22.19 11.60 -6.73
C GLY A 69 -22.00 11.86 -8.22
N ASP A 70 -22.74 12.83 -8.76
CA ASP A 70 -22.76 13.14 -10.20
C ASP A 70 -21.40 13.62 -10.72
N LEU A 71 -20.75 14.55 -9.99
CA LEU A 71 -19.44 15.06 -10.37
C LEU A 71 -18.37 13.96 -10.36
N GLU A 72 -18.37 13.13 -9.32
CA GLU A 72 -17.45 12.01 -9.20
C GLU A 72 -17.70 10.95 -10.28
N ARG A 73 -18.97 10.69 -10.61
CA ARG A 73 -19.37 9.75 -11.69
C ARG A 73 -18.83 10.18 -13.04
N ARG A 74 -18.89 11.48 -13.37
CA ARG A 74 -18.36 12.01 -14.64
C ARG A 74 -16.86 11.78 -14.80
N PHE A 75 -16.11 11.82 -13.70
CA PHE A 75 -14.68 11.50 -13.68
C PHE A 75 -14.45 9.97 -13.66
N LEU A 76 -15.09 9.28 -12.73
CA LEU A 76 -14.75 7.90 -12.37
C LEU A 76 -15.26 6.85 -13.36
N ASP A 77 -16.51 6.96 -13.87
CA ASP A 77 -17.07 5.93 -14.72
C ASP A 77 -16.28 5.68 -16.03
N PRO A 78 -15.80 6.71 -16.76
CA PRO A 78 -14.98 6.45 -17.93
C PRO A 78 -13.61 5.87 -17.58
N PHE A 79 -13.01 6.28 -16.47
CA PHE A 79 -11.76 5.71 -15.96
C PHE A 79 -11.94 4.23 -15.62
N VAL A 80 -13.00 3.88 -14.87
CA VAL A 80 -13.33 2.49 -14.50
C VAL A 80 -13.56 1.63 -15.74
N ARG A 81 -14.33 2.11 -16.70
CA ARG A 81 -14.56 1.36 -17.97
C ARG A 81 -13.26 1.07 -18.73
N ARG A 82 -12.25 1.92 -18.62
CA ARG A 82 -10.96 1.74 -19.29
C ARG A 82 -10.00 0.86 -18.49
N VAL A 83 -9.84 1.12 -17.20
CA VAL A 83 -8.80 0.49 -16.38
C VAL A 83 -9.24 -0.86 -15.81
N PHE A 84 -10.54 -1.03 -15.54
CA PHE A 84 -11.10 -2.25 -14.94
C PHE A 84 -11.93 -3.07 -15.92
N ALA A 85 -11.80 -2.84 -17.22
CA ALA A 85 -12.49 -3.65 -18.23
C ALA A 85 -12.10 -5.13 -18.10
N GLY A 86 -13.10 -6.01 -17.95
CA GLY A 86 -12.89 -7.46 -17.83
C GLY A 86 -12.34 -7.93 -16.47
N VAL A 87 -12.27 -7.06 -15.47
CA VAL A 87 -11.95 -7.46 -14.09
C VAL A 87 -13.22 -7.96 -13.41
N PRO A 88 -13.28 -9.21 -12.91
CA PRO A 88 -14.44 -9.74 -12.21
C PRO A 88 -14.56 -9.14 -10.80
N GLU A 89 -15.80 -8.92 -10.35
CA GLU A 89 -16.09 -8.47 -8.98
C GLU A 89 -16.42 -9.66 -8.07
N LEU A 90 -16.17 -9.51 -6.78
CA LEU A 90 -16.46 -10.50 -5.75
C LEU A 90 -17.92 -10.40 -5.30
N ASP A 91 -18.73 -11.43 -5.56
CA ASP A 91 -20.17 -11.45 -5.26
C ASP A 91 -20.47 -11.31 -3.76
N TYR A 92 -19.64 -11.92 -2.90
CA TYR A 92 -19.83 -11.81 -1.45
C TYR A 92 -19.65 -10.38 -0.93
N LEU A 93 -18.82 -9.54 -1.59
CA LEU A 93 -18.68 -8.14 -1.20
C LEU A 93 -19.94 -7.33 -1.48
N ALA A 94 -20.61 -7.61 -2.60
CA ALA A 94 -21.87 -6.95 -2.93
C ALA A 94 -22.95 -7.28 -1.88
N ASP A 95 -23.03 -8.53 -1.43
CA ASP A 95 -23.95 -8.94 -0.38
C ASP A 95 -23.56 -8.37 1.00
N LEU A 96 -22.25 -8.37 1.32
CA LEU A 96 -21.71 -7.75 2.54
C LEU A 96 -22.07 -6.27 2.64
N ARG A 97 -21.88 -5.51 1.55
CA ARG A 97 -22.18 -4.07 1.50
C ARG A 97 -23.67 -3.76 1.70
N ARG A 98 -24.54 -4.67 1.27
CA ARG A 98 -26.00 -4.54 1.46
C ARG A 98 -26.48 -5.08 2.80
N GLY A 99 -25.60 -5.67 3.61
CA GLY A 99 -26.00 -6.38 4.85
C GLY A 99 -26.86 -7.63 4.56
N ALA A 100 -26.68 -8.24 3.40
CA ALA A 100 -27.47 -9.37 2.90
C ALA A 100 -26.62 -10.67 2.76
N LEU A 101 -25.54 -10.78 3.53
CA LEU A 101 -24.74 -12.00 3.53
C LEU A 101 -25.60 -13.17 4.04
N PRO A 102 -25.68 -14.30 3.31
CA PRO A 102 -26.52 -15.44 3.70
C PRO A 102 -26.09 -16.00 5.08
N PRO A 103 -27.03 -16.49 5.91
CA PRO A 103 -26.73 -16.96 7.26
C PRO A 103 -25.84 -18.21 7.31
N ASN A 104 -25.74 -18.96 6.21
CA ASN A 104 -24.88 -20.11 6.05
C ASN A 104 -23.50 -19.76 5.46
N ILE A 105 -23.18 -18.47 5.28
CA ILE A 105 -21.90 -17.99 4.75
C ILE A 105 -21.27 -17.01 5.75
N GLU A 106 -19.99 -17.24 6.04
CA GLU A 106 -19.18 -16.42 6.93
C GLU A 106 -17.97 -15.88 6.15
N LEU A 107 -17.58 -14.63 6.46
CA LEU A 107 -16.41 -13.99 5.88
C LEU A 107 -15.51 -13.46 7.00
N PHE A 108 -14.26 -13.85 6.99
CA PHE A 108 -13.22 -13.42 7.92
C PHE A 108 -12.04 -12.83 7.15
N GLU A 109 -11.68 -11.59 7.47
CA GLU A 109 -10.51 -10.93 6.89
C GLU A 109 -9.56 -10.44 7.97
N PHE A 110 -8.24 -10.55 7.72
CA PHE A 110 -7.21 -10.03 8.61
C PHE A 110 -6.59 -8.72 8.10
N TYR A 111 -7.02 -8.24 6.94
CA TYR A 111 -6.58 -6.97 6.37
C TYR A 111 -7.65 -6.39 5.45
N PHE A 112 -8.01 -5.12 5.66
CA PHE A 112 -8.92 -4.37 4.79
C PHE A 112 -8.17 -3.34 3.95
N ARG A 113 -8.71 -2.97 2.81
CA ARG A 113 -8.30 -1.73 2.16
C ARG A 113 -8.56 -0.56 3.13
N PRO A 114 -7.55 0.33 3.37
CA PRO A 114 -7.66 1.36 4.40
C PRO A 114 -8.96 2.18 4.32
N GLY A 115 -9.71 2.20 5.41
CA GLY A 115 -10.97 2.92 5.56
C GLY A 115 -12.20 2.28 4.92
N ALA A 116 -12.03 1.27 4.05
CA ALA A 116 -13.14 0.72 3.26
C ALA A 116 -14.25 0.07 4.10
N MET A 117 -13.92 -0.50 5.24
CA MET A 117 -14.85 -1.26 6.09
C MET A 117 -15.24 -0.55 7.40
N LEU A 118 -14.88 0.74 7.58
CA LEU A 118 -15.20 1.50 8.80
C LEU A 118 -16.69 1.58 9.12
N GLY A 119 -17.55 1.62 8.10
CA GLY A 119 -18.99 1.69 8.24
C GLY A 119 -19.73 0.36 8.02
N VAL A 120 -19.02 -0.78 8.04
CA VAL A 120 -19.61 -2.12 7.79
C VAL A 120 -19.55 -2.95 9.07
N PRO A 121 -20.64 -3.01 9.88
CA PRO A 121 -20.60 -3.67 11.19
C PRO A 121 -20.17 -5.13 11.12
N TYR A 122 -20.64 -5.90 10.14
CA TYR A 122 -20.26 -7.29 9.97
C TYR A 122 -18.74 -7.46 9.80
N ALA A 123 -18.11 -6.63 8.95
CA ALA A 123 -16.68 -6.67 8.72
C ALA A 123 -15.89 -6.31 10.00
N GLN A 124 -16.36 -5.30 10.75
CA GLN A 124 -15.74 -4.90 12.02
C GLN A 124 -15.83 -6.02 13.08
N GLN A 125 -16.94 -6.78 13.12
CA GLN A 125 -17.16 -7.89 14.06
C GLN A 125 -16.36 -9.14 13.67
N ASN A 126 -16.13 -9.36 12.38
CA ASN A 126 -15.47 -10.57 11.86
C ASN A 126 -14.03 -10.30 11.38
N TYR A 127 -13.46 -9.18 11.76
CA TYR A 127 -12.05 -8.90 11.57
C TYR A 127 -11.19 -9.81 12.45
N VAL A 128 -10.18 -10.44 11.87
CA VAL A 128 -9.19 -11.26 12.58
C VAL A 128 -7.94 -10.44 12.78
N SER A 129 -7.71 -9.94 13.99
CA SER A 129 -6.48 -9.22 14.32
C SER A 129 -5.30 -10.19 14.33
N SER A 130 -4.60 -10.28 13.23
CA SER A 130 -3.48 -11.19 13.05
C SER A 130 -2.28 -10.45 12.46
N ASN A 131 -1.10 -10.72 13.01
CA ASN A 131 0.14 -10.37 12.37
C ASN A 131 0.30 -11.23 11.11
N TYR A 132 0.82 -10.69 10.03
CA TYR A 132 0.78 -11.41 8.74
C TYR A 132 1.50 -12.77 8.80
N THR A 133 2.63 -12.87 9.48
CA THR A 133 3.32 -14.15 9.70
C THR A 133 2.52 -15.17 10.52
N HIS A 134 1.47 -14.75 11.22
CA HIS A 134 0.60 -15.63 11.99
C HIS A 134 -0.70 -16.00 11.27
N ALA A 135 -1.04 -15.30 10.19
CA ALA A 135 -2.33 -15.49 9.51
C ALA A 135 -2.53 -16.93 9.02
N GLY A 136 -1.49 -17.58 8.48
CA GLY A 136 -1.55 -19.00 8.09
C GLY A 136 -1.86 -19.93 9.26
N ARG A 137 -1.24 -19.74 10.41
CA ARG A 137 -1.53 -20.47 11.66
C ARG A 137 -2.99 -20.29 12.09
N ASP A 138 -3.49 -19.04 12.02
CA ASP A 138 -4.83 -18.71 12.46
C ASP A 138 -5.90 -19.28 11.50
N MET A 139 -5.61 -19.30 10.19
CA MET A 139 -6.42 -20.00 9.19
C MET A 139 -6.49 -21.51 9.47
N LEU A 140 -5.35 -22.15 9.72
CA LEU A 140 -5.28 -23.56 10.08
C LEU A 140 -6.02 -23.88 11.38
N ALA A 141 -5.98 -23.00 12.36
CA ALA A 141 -6.72 -23.16 13.63
C ALA A 141 -8.24 -23.07 13.44
N ARG A 142 -8.71 -22.35 12.42
CA ARG A 142 -10.13 -22.27 12.02
C ARG A 142 -10.60 -23.46 11.18
N GLY A 143 -9.74 -24.45 10.94
CA GLY A 143 -10.11 -25.70 10.28
C GLY A 143 -10.24 -25.58 8.76
N VAL A 144 -9.37 -24.80 8.12
CA VAL A 144 -9.29 -24.75 6.64
C VAL A 144 -9.20 -26.15 6.06
N ASN A 145 -10.10 -26.46 5.13
CA ASN A 145 -10.16 -27.72 4.39
C ASN A 145 -10.21 -27.54 2.86
N ALA A 146 -10.26 -26.30 2.39
CA ALA A 146 -10.16 -25.95 0.98
C ALA A 146 -9.24 -24.75 0.78
N VAL A 147 -8.39 -24.78 -0.25
CA VAL A 147 -7.61 -23.61 -0.70
C VAL A 147 -7.93 -23.36 -2.16
N LEU A 148 -8.39 -22.15 -2.45
CA LEU A 148 -8.68 -21.70 -3.82
C LEU A 148 -7.67 -20.62 -4.20
N VAL A 149 -6.94 -20.81 -5.29
CA VAL A 149 -5.86 -19.92 -5.73
C VAL A 149 -5.87 -19.69 -7.23
N MET A 150 -5.57 -18.46 -7.68
CA MET A 150 -5.29 -18.17 -9.07
C MET A 150 -3.82 -18.44 -9.37
N VAL A 151 -3.51 -19.06 -10.51
CA VAL A 151 -2.16 -19.47 -10.88
C VAL A 151 -1.81 -19.07 -12.30
N ALA A 152 -0.51 -18.82 -12.53
CA ALA A 152 0.04 -18.72 -13.87
C ALA A 152 0.53 -20.09 -14.34
N GLN A 153 0.44 -20.34 -15.65
CA GLN A 153 0.99 -21.54 -16.29
C GLN A 153 1.93 -21.15 -17.43
N HIS A 154 3.12 -21.72 -17.47
CA HIS A 154 4.07 -21.51 -18.56
C HIS A 154 4.87 -22.79 -18.82
N ALA A 155 4.94 -23.23 -20.08
CA ALA A 155 5.69 -24.41 -20.50
C ALA A 155 5.41 -25.67 -19.63
N GLY A 156 4.16 -25.89 -19.24
CA GLY A 156 3.74 -27.02 -18.41
C GLY A 156 4.06 -26.89 -16.91
N ARG A 157 4.71 -25.81 -16.49
CA ARG A 157 4.97 -25.48 -15.08
C ARG A 157 3.90 -24.56 -14.54
N PHE A 158 3.69 -24.59 -13.24
CA PHE A 158 2.72 -23.75 -12.53
C PHE A 158 3.43 -22.77 -11.58
N SER A 159 2.85 -21.60 -11.41
CA SER A 159 3.30 -20.61 -10.43
C SER A 159 2.13 -20.05 -9.65
N LEU A 160 2.28 -19.96 -8.32
CA LEU A 160 1.40 -19.20 -7.43
C LEU A 160 1.50 -17.69 -7.69
N SER A 161 2.47 -17.28 -8.50
CA SER A 161 2.65 -15.93 -9.02
C SER A 161 2.70 -14.86 -7.93
N CYS A 162 1.59 -14.12 -7.78
CA CYS A 162 1.49 -13.01 -6.85
C CYS A 162 1.29 -13.42 -5.39
N ASN A 163 0.99 -14.69 -5.09
CA ASN A 163 0.60 -15.10 -3.74
C ASN A 163 1.17 -16.45 -3.27
N PRO A 164 2.49 -16.63 -3.25
CA PRO A 164 3.09 -17.73 -2.45
C PRO A 164 3.07 -17.41 -0.95
N ASP A 165 2.77 -16.20 -0.57
CA ASP A 165 2.80 -15.56 0.76
C ASP A 165 2.34 -16.48 1.91
N LEU A 166 1.10 -16.96 1.84
CA LEU A 166 0.50 -17.89 2.81
C LEU A 166 0.06 -19.21 2.16
N THR A 167 -0.09 -19.26 0.84
CA THR A 167 -0.71 -20.37 0.13
C THR A 167 0.02 -21.69 0.38
N ALA A 168 1.33 -21.70 0.18
CA ALA A 168 2.14 -22.91 0.39
C ALA A 168 2.16 -23.33 1.87
N ASP A 169 2.28 -22.38 2.80
CA ASP A 169 2.32 -22.65 4.24
C ASP A 169 1.00 -23.25 4.73
N VAL A 170 -0.14 -22.72 4.27
CA VAL A 170 -1.47 -23.25 4.63
C VAL A 170 -1.66 -24.66 4.04
N VAL A 171 -1.33 -24.87 2.77
CA VAL A 171 -1.44 -26.19 2.13
C VAL A 171 -0.57 -27.23 2.83
N ASN A 172 0.70 -26.89 3.09
CA ASN A 172 1.62 -27.78 3.79
C ASN A 172 1.14 -28.06 5.22
N GLY A 173 0.65 -27.05 5.93
CA GLY A 173 0.11 -27.20 7.28
C GLY A 173 -1.14 -28.09 7.34
N MET A 174 -2.04 -28.02 6.35
CA MET A 174 -3.19 -28.93 6.24
C MET A 174 -2.74 -30.36 5.99
N ARG A 175 -1.84 -30.56 5.04
CA ARG A 175 -1.30 -31.90 4.69
C ARG A 175 -0.58 -32.55 5.86
N ALA A 176 0.22 -31.79 6.59
CA ALA A 176 0.94 -32.26 7.78
C ALA A 176 0.00 -32.72 8.91
N ARG A 177 -1.21 -32.16 8.99
CA ARG A 177 -2.24 -32.57 9.98
C ARG A 177 -3.03 -33.82 9.56
N GLY A 178 -2.84 -34.32 8.34
CA GLY A 178 -3.61 -35.43 7.79
C GLY A 178 -5.11 -35.15 7.64
N ALA A 179 -5.52 -33.88 7.67
CA ALA A 179 -6.90 -33.49 7.51
C ALA A 179 -7.35 -33.56 6.03
N PRO A 180 -8.63 -33.88 5.74
CA PRO A 180 -9.16 -33.73 4.40
C PRO A 180 -8.91 -32.31 3.89
N CYS A 181 -8.29 -32.22 2.73
CA CYS A 181 -7.87 -30.95 2.15
C CYS A 181 -8.05 -31.02 0.64
N ILE A 182 -8.52 -29.94 0.05
CA ILE A 182 -8.57 -29.79 -1.41
C ILE A 182 -7.92 -28.45 -1.81
N VAL A 183 -7.01 -28.52 -2.78
CA VAL A 183 -6.35 -27.36 -3.38
C VAL A 183 -6.84 -27.21 -4.81
N ALA A 184 -7.62 -26.15 -5.08
CA ALA A 184 -8.19 -25.88 -6.39
C ALA A 184 -7.55 -24.63 -7.01
N ALA A 185 -6.95 -24.81 -8.19
CA ALA A 185 -6.32 -23.76 -8.96
C ALA A 185 -7.23 -23.29 -10.11
N LEU A 186 -7.26 -21.98 -10.35
CA LEU A 186 -7.79 -21.35 -11.55
C LEU A 186 -6.62 -20.78 -12.35
N VAL A 187 -6.38 -21.29 -13.55
CA VAL A 187 -5.36 -20.73 -14.45
C VAL A 187 -5.85 -19.42 -15.04
N ASN A 188 -5.00 -18.40 -15.01
CA ASN A 188 -5.27 -17.12 -15.67
C ASN A 188 -4.05 -16.74 -16.53
N ASP A 189 -4.24 -16.66 -17.84
CA ASP A 189 -3.18 -16.39 -18.82
C ASP A 189 -2.60 -14.97 -18.71
N ASN A 190 -3.32 -14.04 -18.06
CA ASN A 190 -2.84 -12.69 -17.81
C ASN A 190 -1.93 -12.57 -16.57
N LEU A 191 -1.91 -13.62 -15.73
CA LEU A 191 -1.13 -13.60 -14.48
C LEU A 191 0.36 -13.83 -14.78
N PRO A 192 1.28 -12.93 -14.35
CA PRO A 192 2.71 -13.12 -14.57
C PRO A 192 3.24 -14.43 -13.96
N PHE A 193 4.02 -15.20 -14.72
CA PHE A 193 4.71 -16.35 -14.18
C PHE A 193 5.92 -15.89 -13.36
N MET A 194 5.94 -16.17 -12.06
CA MET A 194 7.04 -15.79 -11.16
C MET A 194 7.70 -17.04 -10.59
N THR A 195 9.00 -16.90 -10.26
CA THR A 195 9.88 -17.97 -9.78
C THR A 195 10.09 -17.91 -8.26
N GLY A 196 10.96 -18.74 -7.72
CA GLY A 196 11.16 -18.93 -6.29
C GLY A 196 10.20 -20.00 -5.76
N ASP A 197 9.76 -19.83 -4.51
CA ASP A 197 8.80 -20.74 -3.89
C ASP A 197 7.38 -20.61 -4.48
N ALA A 198 7.16 -19.61 -5.37
CA ALA A 198 5.94 -19.52 -6.15
C ALA A 198 5.82 -20.61 -7.21
N GLU A 199 6.94 -21.14 -7.72
CA GLU A 199 6.94 -22.22 -8.71
C GLU A 199 6.63 -23.55 -8.02
N VAL A 200 5.54 -24.19 -8.44
CA VAL A 200 5.05 -25.44 -7.84
C VAL A 200 4.77 -26.50 -8.91
N GLY A 201 4.91 -27.74 -8.52
CA GLY A 201 4.56 -28.87 -9.38
C GLY A 201 3.05 -29.04 -9.52
N GLU A 202 2.61 -29.69 -10.59
CA GLU A 202 1.19 -29.99 -10.83
C GLU A 202 0.53 -30.75 -9.66
N ASN A 203 1.28 -31.63 -9.01
CA ASN A 203 0.86 -32.41 -7.85
C ASN A 203 0.60 -31.56 -6.58
N PHE A 204 0.89 -30.27 -6.63
CA PHE A 204 0.49 -29.32 -5.58
C PHE A 204 -1.02 -29.16 -5.52
N PHE A 205 -1.71 -29.34 -6.63
CA PHE A 205 -3.15 -29.14 -6.79
C PHE A 205 -3.91 -30.46 -6.80
N ASP A 206 -5.15 -30.45 -6.33
CA ASP A 206 -6.12 -31.54 -6.45
C ASP A 206 -7.05 -31.31 -7.64
N VAL A 207 -7.39 -30.03 -7.93
CA VAL A 207 -8.23 -29.62 -9.05
C VAL A 207 -7.56 -28.44 -9.78
N ILE A 208 -7.52 -28.53 -11.11
CA ILE A 208 -7.05 -27.45 -11.98
C ILE A 208 -8.15 -27.09 -12.96
N VAL A 209 -8.63 -25.86 -12.88
CA VAL A 209 -9.51 -25.25 -13.87
C VAL A 209 -8.65 -24.51 -14.89
N ALA A 210 -8.64 -24.99 -16.13
CA ALA A 210 -7.86 -24.39 -17.22
C ALA A 210 -8.72 -24.28 -18.47
N ALA A 211 -9.27 -23.09 -18.69
CA ALA A 211 -10.04 -22.75 -19.89
C ALA A 211 -9.91 -21.25 -20.18
N PRO A 212 -9.67 -20.86 -21.46
CA PRO A 212 -9.45 -19.47 -21.84
C PRO A 212 -10.57 -18.51 -21.41
N GLU A 213 -11.82 -18.99 -21.40
CA GLU A 213 -13.00 -18.20 -20.98
C GLU A 213 -12.98 -17.79 -19.50
N HIS A 214 -12.14 -18.40 -18.69
CA HIS A 214 -11.96 -18.05 -17.27
C HIS A 214 -10.76 -17.14 -17.02
N SER A 215 -9.90 -16.95 -18.03
CA SER A 215 -8.86 -15.93 -17.99
C SER A 215 -9.49 -14.53 -18.04
N HIS A 216 -9.07 -13.66 -17.14
CA HIS A 216 -9.66 -12.33 -17.01
C HIS A 216 -8.58 -11.27 -16.77
N ALA A 217 -8.92 -10.00 -16.99
CA ALA A 217 -8.05 -8.89 -16.69
C ALA A 217 -7.70 -8.83 -15.18
N LEU A 218 -6.46 -8.47 -14.87
CA LEU A 218 -6.00 -8.32 -13.50
C LEU A 218 -6.47 -6.99 -12.90
N PHE A 219 -6.70 -6.98 -11.61
CA PHE A 219 -7.09 -5.78 -10.88
C PHE A 219 -5.90 -4.82 -10.77
N GLY A 220 -5.87 -3.77 -11.58
CA GLY A 220 -4.86 -2.72 -11.50
C GLY A 220 -5.14 -1.76 -10.34
N VAL A 221 -4.12 -1.46 -9.54
CA VAL A 221 -4.21 -0.42 -8.50
C VAL A 221 -3.50 0.83 -9.03
N PRO A 222 -4.24 1.89 -9.37
CA PRO A 222 -3.63 3.11 -9.89
C PRO A 222 -2.72 3.77 -8.86
N SER A 223 -1.56 4.25 -9.31
CA SER A 223 -0.65 5.04 -8.47
C SER A 223 -1.34 6.33 -8.01
N PRO A 224 -1.35 6.64 -6.70
CA PRO A 224 -1.91 7.88 -6.20
C PRO A 224 -1.00 9.08 -6.55
N PRO A 225 -1.55 10.30 -6.61
CA PRO A 225 -0.75 11.50 -6.81
C PRO A 225 0.17 11.76 -5.61
N ILE A 226 1.38 12.23 -5.89
CA ILE A 226 2.37 12.65 -4.90
C ILE A 226 2.27 14.16 -4.73
N GLU A 227 2.17 14.61 -3.48
CA GLU A 227 2.12 16.03 -3.11
C GLU A 227 3.49 16.55 -2.65
N LEU A 228 3.64 17.87 -2.46
CA LEU A 228 4.90 18.49 -2.00
C LEU A 228 5.40 17.90 -0.68
N ALA A 229 4.48 17.62 0.25
CA ALA A 229 4.81 16.98 1.53
C ALA A 229 5.43 15.58 1.31
N ASP A 230 4.87 14.80 0.38
CA ASP A 230 5.37 13.45 0.09
C ASP A 230 6.77 13.51 -0.54
N HIS A 231 7.03 14.47 -1.45
CA HIS A 231 8.37 14.70 -2.00
C HIS A 231 9.37 15.04 -0.90
N ALA A 232 9.02 15.93 0.03
CA ALA A 232 9.90 16.29 1.13
C ALA A 232 10.22 15.09 2.06
N ILE A 233 9.22 14.26 2.35
CA ILE A 233 9.39 13.01 3.10
C ILE A 233 10.27 12.05 2.30
N GLY A 234 10.02 11.90 1.00
CA GLY A 234 10.78 11.01 0.11
C GLY A 234 12.26 11.35 0.03
N VAL A 235 12.62 12.64 -0.10
CA VAL A 235 14.03 13.10 -0.10
C VAL A 235 14.72 12.72 1.21
N ARG A 236 14.09 13.01 2.37
CA ARG A 236 14.64 12.72 3.68
C ARG A 236 14.82 11.22 3.91
N ALA A 237 13.82 10.43 3.53
CA ALA A 237 13.89 8.97 3.64
C ALA A 237 14.98 8.39 2.72
N ALA A 238 15.09 8.88 1.47
CA ALA A 238 16.13 8.45 0.54
C ALA A 238 17.56 8.77 1.03
N ALA A 239 17.74 9.90 1.75
CA ALA A 239 19.02 10.24 2.37
C ALA A 239 19.41 9.29 3.52
N LEU A 240 18.47 8.57 4.11
CA LEU A 240 18.71 7.60 5.19
C LEU A 240 18.97 6.17 4.69
N VAL A 241 18.92 5.94 3.38
CA VAL A 241 19.21 4.61 2.80
C VAL A 241 20.70 4.48 2.50
N LYS A 242 21.30 3.42 3.04
CA LYS A 242 22.74 3.15 2.90
C LYS A 242 23.02 2.33 1.65
N ASP A 243 24.05 2.73 0.88
CA ASP A 243 24.51 1.95 -0.26
C ASP A 243 25.04 0.58 0.18
N GLY A 244 24.80 -0.44 -0.60
CA GLY A 244 25.13 -1.83 -0.26
C GLY A 244 24.16 -2.48 0.73
N GLY A 245 23.21 -1.73 1.31
CA GLY A 245 22.27 -2.22 2.30
C GLY A 245 21.06 -2.96 1.72
N THR A 246 20.09 -3.25 2.60
CA THR A 246 18.82 -3.90 2.26
C THR A 246 17.69 -2.90 2.37
N LEU A 247 16.74 -2.96 1.42
CA LEU A 247 15.58 -2.10 1.36
C LEU A 247 14.29 -2.92 1.50
N GLN A 248 13.39 -2.46 2.38
CA GLN A 248 11.95 -2.77 2.33
C GLN A 248 11.20 -1.46 2.17
N LEU A 249 10.21 -1.45 1.32
CA LEU A 249 9.43 -0.25 1.02
C LEU A 249 7.93 -0.55 1.08
N GLY A 250 7.20 0.26 1.87
CA GLY A 250 5.75 0.24 1.92
C GLY A 250 5.11 0.83 0.66
N ILE A 251 3.80 0.66 0.53
CA ILE A 251 2.98 1.10 -0.62
C ILE A 251 2.42 2.50 -0.41
N GLY A 252 1.84 3.07 -1.50
CA GLY A 252 1.13 4.35 -1.49
C GLY A 252 2.02 5.53 -1.88
N SER A 253 1.45 6.76 -1.83
CA SER A 253 2.15 7.96 -2.31
C SER A 253 3.51 8.19 -1.67
N LEU A 254 3.63 7.93 -0.36
CA LEU A 254 4.91 8.05 0.35
C LEU A 254 5.93 7.00 -0.09
N GLY A 255 5.50 5.76 -0.34
CA GLY A 255 6.36 4.71 -0.90
C GLY A 255 6.85 5.06 -2.31
N ASP A 256 5.96 5.54 -3.17
CA ASP A 256 6.30 5.99 -4.52
C ASP A 256 7.23 7.21 -4.50
N ALA A 257 7.03 8.15 -3.55
CA ALA A 257 7.93 9.28 -3.36
C ALA A 257 9.34 8.85 -2.94
N VAL A 258 9.45 7.88 -2.03
CA VAL A 258 10.76 7.31 -1.63
C VAL A 258 11.43 6.62 -2.81
N ALA A 259 10.70 5.78 -3.55
CA ALA A 259 11.23 5.11 -4.73
C ALA A 259 11.72 6.11 -5.78
N HIS A 260 10.94 7.17 -6.05
CA HIS A 260 11.34 8.25 -6.94
C HIS A 260 12.65 8.92 -6.50
N TRP A 261 12.78 9.29 -5.21
CA TRP A 261 13.97 9.99 -4.74
C TRP A 261 15.19 9.08 -4.56
N LEU A 262 15.03 7.78 -4.31
CA LEU A 262 16.10 6.79 -4.41
C LEU A 262 16.61 6.66 -5.86
N ARG A 263 15.69 6.65 -6.82
CA ARG A 263 16.01 6.69 -8.24
C ARG A 263 16.78 7.95 -8.60
N GLN A 264 16.25 9.14 -8.25
CA GLN A 264 16.91 10.43 -8.52
C GLN A 264 18.29 10.51 -7.88
N ARG A 265 18.44 10.01 -6.65
CA ARG A 265 19.75 9.91 -5.98
C ARG A 265 20.77 9.12 -6.79
N HIS A 266 20.33 8.11 -7.56
CA HIS A 266 21.21 7.28 -8.37
C HIS A 266 21.47 7.85 -9.76
N VAL A 267 20.39 8.16 -10.52
CA VAL A 267 20.48 8.51 -11.94
C VAL A 267 20.66 10.00 -12.19
N ALA A 268 20.26 10.86 -11.24
CA ALA A 268 20.31 12.32 -11.33
C ALA A 268 20.78 12.94 -10.01
N ASN A 269 21.95 12.55 -9.52
CA ASN A 269 22.43 12.87 -8.18
C ASN A 269 22.52 14.38 -7.89
N ALA A 270 22.86 15.21 -8.89
CA ALA A 270 22.89 16.66 -8.74
C ALA A 270 21.51 17.24 -8.39
N GLU A 271 20.45 16.68 -8.95
CA GLU A 271 19.07 17.08 -8.67
C GLU A 271 18.61 16.61 -7.29
N PHE A 272 18.99 15.40 -6.89
CA PHE A 272 18.79 14.91 -5.54
C PHE A 272 19.52 15.79 -4.51
N ALA A 273 20.79 16.15 -4.75
CA ALA A 273 21.57 17.04 -3.89
C ALA A 273 20.93 18.43 -3.77
N SER A 274 20.40 18.96 -4.90
CA SER A 274 19.64 20.22 -4.89
C SER A 274 18.39 20.15 -4.03
N ALA A 275 17.64 19.04 -4.10
CA ALA A 275 16.45 18.81 -3.28
C ALA A 275 16.81 18.64 -1.79
N ALA A 276 17.87 17.89 -1.49
CA ALA A 276 18.39 17.72 -0.15
C ALA A 276 18.81 19.06 0.50
N ALA A 277 19.50 19.91 -0.28
CA ALA A 277 19.90 21.25 0.18
C ALA A 277 18.66 22.16 0.43
N ALA A 278 17.68 22.18 -0.47
CA ALA A 278 16.44 22.94 -0.31
C ALA A 278 15.67 22.55 0.97
N LEU A 279 15.82 21.33 1.41
CA LEU A 279 15.17 20.76 2.59
C LEU A 279 16.06 20.74 3.85
N ASP A 280 17.21 21.44 3.82
CA ASP A 280 18.17 21.55 4.93
C ASP A 280 18.60 20.18 5.49
N ILE A 281 18.87 19.18 4.64
CA ILE A 281 19.30 17.84 5.08
C ILE A 281 20.58 17.90 5.95
N ASP A 282 21.39 18.91 5.79
CA ASP A 282 22.61 19.13 6.59
C ASP A 282 22.37 19.21 8.10
N ARG A 283 21.15 19.51 8.53
CA ARG A 283 20.77 19.43 9.96
C ARG A 283 20.93 18.03 10.52
N TRP A 284 20.84 17.03 9.71
CA TRP A 284 20.97 15.61 10.06
C TRP A 284 22.23 14.99 9.46
N LYS A 285 23.26 15.80 9.12
CA LYS A 285 24.48 15.32 8.44
C LYS A 285 25.14 14.13 9.14
N ASP A 286 25.23 14.15 10.47
CA ASP A 286 25.83 13.07 11.24
C ASP A 286 24.97 11.79 11.21
N LEU A 287 23.65 11.93 11.24
CA LEU A 287 22.71 10.83 11.09
C LEU A 287 22.79 10.25 9.66
N VAL A 288 22.77 11.11 8.64
CA VAL A 288 22.87 10.71 7.24
C VAL A 288 24.21 10.04 6.94
N ALA A 289 25.32 10.55 7.49
CA ALA A 289 26.63 9.94 7.32
C ALA A 289 26.73 8.54 7.95
N ARG A 290 26.10 8.35 9.11
CA ARG A 290 26.07 7.07 9.83
C ARG A 290 25.12 6.07 9.22
N GLU A 291 23.90 6.50 8.88
CA GLU A 291 22.79 5.62 8.54
C GLU A 291 22.49 5.55 7.03
N GLY A 292 22.91 6.53 6.24
CA GLY A 292 22.51 6.69 4.85
C GLY A 292 23.63 7.18 3.95
N GLY A 293 23.32 8.23 3.18
CA GLY A 293 24.24 8.92 2.28
C GLY A 293 23.51 9.79 1.25
N LEU A 294 24.27 10.64 0.56
CA LEU A 294 23.74 11.52 -0.49
C LEU A 294 24.27 11.18 -1.90
N GLY A 295 25.34 10.39 -2.01
CA GLY A 295 25.90 9.97 -3.29
C GLY A 295 25.10 8.89 -3.98
N PRO A 296 25.36 8.62 -5.27
CA PRO A 296 24.77 7.53 -6.03
C PRO A 296 25.07 6.18 -5.37
N PHE A 297 24.25 5.17 -5.67
CA PHE A 297 24.47 3.81 -5.20
C PHE A 297 25.59 3.14 -6.00
N ALA A 298 26.77 2.93 -5.38
CA ALA A 298 27.91 2.26 -6.01
C ALA A 298 27.76 0.73 -6.00
N SER A 299 27.34 0.16 -4.86
CA SER A 299 27.09 -1.27 -4.68
C SER A 299 25.68 -1.68 -5.08
N GLY A 300 24.72 -0.76 -4.92
CA GLY A 300 23.29 -1.02 -5.10
C GLY A 300 22.66 -1.65 -3.87
N LEU A 301 21.36 -1.90 -3.94
CA LEU A 301 20.55 -2.42 -2.82
C LEU A 301 20.06 -3.83 -3.13
N PHE A 302 19.91 -4.64 -2.08
CA PHE A 302 19.08 -5.84 -2.08
C PHE A 302 17.69 -5.48 -1.58
N ALA A 303 16.62 -5.98 -2.21
CA ALA A 303 15.27 -5.78 -1.72
C ALA A 303 14.74 -7.02 -0.99
N SER A 304 14.30 -6.86 0.26
CA SER A 304 13.57 -7.88 1.01
C SER A 304 12.29 -7.23 1.54
N THR A 305 11.16 -7.49 0.90
CA THR A 305 9.93 -6.74 1.09
C THR A 305 8.71 -7.65 1.12
N GLU A 306 7.70 -7.28 1.91
CA GLU A 306 6.43 -7.97 1.92
C GLU A 306 5.77 -7.92 0.54
N MET A 307 5.66 -6.73 -0.01
CA MET A 307 5.04 -6.50 -1.32
C MET A 307 6.05 -6.00 -2.35
N PHE A 308 6.13 -6.70 -3.48
CA PHE A 308 6.83 -6.23 -4.67
C PHE A 308 5.94 -5.19 -5.36
N THR A 309 6.45 -3.96 -5.47
CA THR A 309 5.72 -2.80 -5.98
C THR A 309 6.30 -2.30 -7.30
N TRP A 310 5.52 -1.48 -8.01
CA TRP A 310 6.00 -0.80 -9.21
C TRP A 310 7.24 0.08 -8.95
N GLY A 311 7.31 0.74 -7.77
CA GLY A 311 8.48 1.51 -7.37
C GLY A 311 9.75 0.67 -7.28
N LEU A 312 9.67 -0.54 -6.73
CA LEU A 312 10.82 -1.46 -6.64
C LEU A 312 11.23 -2.00 -8.02
N MET A 313 10.27 -2.26 -8.92
CA MET A 313 10.57 -2.62 -10.31
C MET A 313 11.32 -1.49 -11.02
N THR A 314 10.90 -0.24 -10.84
CA THR A 314 11.58 0.93 -11.40
C THR A 314 13.01 1.05 -10.85
N LEU A 315 13.21 0.84 -9.55
CA LEU A 315 14.54 0.85 -8.93
C LEU A 315 15.43 -0.30 -9.45
N PHE A 316 14.86 -1.45 -9.78
CA PHE A 316 15.58 -2.53 -10.44
C PHE A 316 16.01 -2.14 -11.87
N ARG A 317 15.09 -1.61 -12.68
CA ARG A 317 15.36 -1.19 -14.06
C ARG A 317 16.44 -0.12 -14.14
N ASP A 318 16.49 0.80 -13.19
CA ASP A 318 17.48 1.87 -13.10
C ASP A 318 18.77 1.46 -12.35
N GLY A 319 18.93 0.21 -11.97
CA GLY A 319 20.13 -0.34 -11.36
C GLY A 319 20.38 0.06 -9.89
N VAL A 320 19.38 0.58 -9.19
CA VAL A 320 19.45 0.80 -7.73
C VAL A 320 19.35 -0.52 -6.99
N ILE A 321 18.39 -1.39 -7.38
CA ILE A 321 18.27 -2.75 -6.86
C ILE A 321 19.08 -3.67 -7.78
N ARG A 322 20.30 -4.02 -7.35
CA ARG A 322 21.19 -4.90 -8.10
C ARG A 322 22.10 -5.74 -7.20
N ARG A 323 22.22 -5.41 -5.89
CA ARG A 323 22.96 -6.24 -4.96
C ARG A 323 22.26 -7.59 -4.82
N ARG A 324 23.00 -8.67 -5.02
CA ARG A 324 22.46 -10.02 -4.83
C ARG A 324 22.38 -10.35 -3.34
N ALA A 325 21.48 -11.27 -3.01
CA ALA A 325 21.25 -11.71 -1.64
C ALA A 325 22.53 -12.29 -0.99
N GLU A 326 23.38 -12.94 -1.79
CA GLU A 326 24.64 -13.54 -1.37
C GLU A 326 25.76 -13.17 -2.34
N ASP A 327 26.99 -13.09 -1.86
CA ASP A 327 28.17 -12.79 -2.70
C ASP A 327 28.37 -13.82 -3.82
N SER A 328 27.93 -15.05 -3.60
CA SER A 328 28.00 -16.15 -4.58
C SER A 328 26.87 -16.11 -5.62
N GLY A 329 25.88 -15.21 -5.48
CA GLY A 329 24.73 -15.11 -6.38
C GLY A 329 23.40 -14.91 -5.65
N GLY A 330 22.34 -15.54 -6.17
CA GLY A 330 20.98 -15.43 -5.63
C GLY A 330 20.18 -14.25 -6.21
N PRO A 331 18.96 -14.02 -5.71
CA PRO A 331 18.09 -12.95 -6.20
C PRO A 331 18.59 -11.57 -5.77
N VAL A 332 18.14 -10.54 -6.47
CA VAL A 332 18.31 -9.14 -6.06
C VAL A 332 17.10 -8.61 -5.29
N LEU A 333 15.97 -9.33 -5.39
CA LEU A 333 14.74 -9.03 -4.69
C LEU A 333 14.04 -10.31 -4.26
N GLN A 334 13.57 -10.34 -3.01
CA GLN A 334 12.64 -11.35 -2.51
C GLN A 334 11.37 -10.67 -1.97
N ALA A 335 10.21 -11.27 -2.27
CA ALA A 335 8.92 -10.72 -1.86
C ALA A 335 7.87 -11.80 -1.59
N ALA A 336 6.88 -11.48 -0.76
CA ALA A 336 5.80 -12.40 -0.43
C ALA A 336 4.64 -12.32 -1.43
N PHE A 337 4.28 -11.12 -1.87
CA PHE A 337 3.26 -10.94 -2.90
C PHE A 337 3.54 -9.71 -3.76
N PHE A 338 2.74 -9.51 -4.83
CA PHE A 338 2.78 -8.28 -5.60
C PHE A 338 1.37 -7.76 -5.92
N LEU A 339 1.28 -6.45 -6.03
CA LEU A 339 0.09 -5.72 -6.45
C LEU A 339 0.53 -4.35 -6.98
N GLY A 340 -0.09 -3.86 -8.08
CA GLY A 340 0.30 -2.58 -8.65
C GLY A 340 -0.58 -2.16 -9.82
N PRO A 341 -0.16 -1.16 -10.61
CA PRO A 341 -0.84 -0.74 -11.83
C PRO A 341 -0.70 -1.79 -12.94
N ASN A 342 -1.57 -1.69 -13.95
CA ASN A 342 -1.53 -2.62 -15.10
C ASN A 342 -0.16 -2.64 -15.82
N ALA A 343 0.52 -1.50 -15.88
CA ALA A 343 1.87 -1.40 -16.45
C ALA A 343 2.88 -2.31 -15.73
N PHE A 344 2.74 -2.47 -14.42
CA PHE A 344 3.60 -3.35 -13.62
C PHE A 344 3.42 -4.83 -14.01
N TYR A 345 2.18 -5.30 -14.17
CA TYR A 345 1.92 -6.68 -14.59
C TYR A 345 2.42 -6.95 -16.01
N GLN A 346 2.26 -5.98 -16.90
CA GLN A 346 2.82 -6.08 -18.26
C GLN A 346 4.35 -6.18 -18.25
N GLU A 347 5.00 -5.42 -17.36
CA GLU A 347 6.46 -5.47 -17.21
C GLU A 347 6.91 -6.83 -16.63
N LEU A 348 6.21 -7.37 -15.63
CA LEU A 348 6.48 -8.70 -15.10
C LEU A 348 6.32 -9.81 -16.16
N ASN A 349 5.33 -9.67 -17.05
CA ASN A 349 5.12 -10.62 -18.14
C ASN A 349 6.20 -10.55 -19.24
N ARG A 350 6.89 -9.40 -19.38
CA ARG A 350 7.96 -9.20 -20.37
C ARG A 350 9.35 -9.60 -19.89
N LEU A 351 9.50 -9.96 -18.60
CA LEU A 351 10.78 -10.37 -18.05
C LEU A 351 11.38 -11.56 -18.83
N SER A 352 12.66 -11.44 -19.18
CA SER A 352 13.45 -12.59 -19.65
C SER A 352 13.58 -13.65 -18.55
N GLU A 353 13.97 -14.87 -18.88
CA GLU A 353 14.20 -15.92 -17.87
C GLU A 353 15.29 -15.50 -16.87
N GLU A 354 16.35 -14.84 -17.33
CA GLU A 354 17.43 -14.36 -16.47
C GLU A 354 16.94 -13.25 -15.52
N GLU A 355 16.18 -12.27 -16.02
CA GLU A 355 15.60 -11.21 -15.20
C GLU A 355 14.59 -11.78 -14.19
N ARG A 356 13.77 -12.76 -14.60
CA ARG A 356 12.80 -13.42 -13.73
C ARG A 356 13.49 -14.18 -12.59
N ALA A 357 14.62 -14.82 -12.86
CA ALA A 357 15.44 -15.50 -11.86
C ALA A 357 16.07 -14.55 -10.84
N ALA A 358 16.13 -13.24 -11.14
CA ALA A 358 16.57 -12.23 -10.19
C ALA A 358 15.52 -11.92 -9.10
N PHE A 359 14.28 -12.36 -9.27
CA PHE A 359 13.18 -12.17 -8.32
C PHE A 359 12.79 -13.49 -7.67
N PHE A 360 12.68 -13.51 -6.36
CA PHE A 360 12.34 -14.68 -5.59
C PHE A 360 11.04 -14.45 -4.83
N MET A 361 9.93 -14.99 -5.33
CA MET A 361 8.64 -14.92 -4.65
C MET A 361 8.55 -16.07 -3.65
N THR A 362 8.21 -15.76 -2.38
CA THR A 362 8.29 -16.73 -1.28
C THR A 362 7.24 -16.46 -0.20
N SER A 363 7.21 -17.31 0.84
CA SER A 363 6.34 -17.13 2.00
C SER A 363 6.62 -15.83 2.77
N VAL A 364 5.55 -15.27 3.32
CA VAL A 364 5.63 -14.11 4.21
C VAL A 364 6.46 -14.41 5.47
N THR A 365 6.46 -15.63 5.95
CA THR A 365 7.28 -16.03 7.11
C THR A 365 8.77 -15.92 6.81
N ARG A 366 9.20 -16.18 5.58
CA ARG A 366 10.59 -16.01 5.17
C ARG A 366 10.98 -14.53 5.00
N VAL A 367 10.07 -13.71 4.48
CA VAL A 367 10.35 -12.28 4.20
C VAL A 367 10.23 -11.41 5.44
N ASN A 368 9.17 -11.61 6.22
CA ASN A 368 8.80 -10.72 7.33
C ASN A 368 9.42 -11.16 8.68
N ASP A 369 10.15 -12.27 8.71
CA ASP A 369 10.72 -12.81 9.94
C ASP A 369 12.18 -13.26 9.72
N LEU A 370 12.90 -13.47 10.81
CA LEU A 370 14.22 -14.11 10.82
C LEU A 370 14.13 -15.60 11.12
N PHE A 371 12.98 -16.08 11.56
CA PHE A 371 12.78 -17.45 12.01
C PHE A 371 13.01 -18.48 10.89
N GLY A 372 13.62 -19.59 11.24
CA GLY A 372 13.90 -20.72 10.34
C GLY A 372 15.29 -20.68 9.69
N GLU A 373 15.64 -19.61 8.99
CA GLU A 373 16.96 -19.42 8.35
C GLU A 373 17.69 -18.18 8.88
N GLU A 374 17.65 -17.97 10.19
CA GLU A 374 18.09 -16.73 10.83
C GLU A 374 19.50 -16.29 10.42
N SER A 375 20.47 -17.19 10.41
CA SER A 375 21.85 -16.86 10.03
C SER A 375 21.97 -16.36 8.60
N LEU A 376 21.21 -16.93 7.68
CA LEU A 376 21.16 -16.52 6.28
C LEU A 376 20.46 -15.14 6.18
N ALA A 377 19.30 -15.00 6.80
CA ALA A 377 18.54 -13.76 6.78
C ALA A 377 19.33 -12.57 7.35
N ARG A 378 20.10 -12.79 8.44
CA ARG A 378 20.99 -11.78 9.02
C ARG A 378 22.10 -11.34 8.07
N ARG A 379 22.73 -12.28 7.34
CA ARG A 379 23.76 -11.95 6.34
C ARG A 379 23.18 -11.18 5.16
N GLN A 380 22.03 -11.62 4.65
CA GLN A 380 21.37 -10.98 3.50
C GLN A 380 20.85 -9.57 3.81
N ARG A 381 20.34 -9.35 5.05
CA ARG A 381 19.62 -8.14 5.46
C ARG A 381 20.46 -7.17 6.28
N HIS A 382 21.77 -7.10 6.03
CA HIS A 382 22.62 -6.13 6.71
C HIS A 382 22.29 -4.69 6.27
N ASP A 383 22.59 -3.72 7.12
CA ASP A 383 22.32 -2.29 6.93
C ASP A 383 20.89 -2.02 6.40
N ALA A 384 19.92 -2.78 6.89
CA ALA A 384 18.56 -2.72 6.36
C ALA A 384 17.86 -1.40 6.72
N ARG A 385 17.08 -0.89 5.76
CA ARG A 385 16.14 0.21 5.95
C ARG A 385 14.75 -0.31 5.64
N PHE A 386 13.97 -0.48 6.71
CA PHE A 386 12.59 -0.94 6.64
C PHE A 386 11.67 0.28 6.76
N ILE A 387 11.11 0.70 5.62
CA ILE A 387 10.38 1.95 5.45
C ILE A 387 8.88 1.65 5.37
N ASN A 388 8.14 2.07 6.39
CA ASN A 388 6.70 1.85 6.50
C ASN A 388 5.95 3.16 6.75
N ILE A 389 4.65 3.16 6.48
CA ILE A 389 3.78 4.32 6.67
C ILE A 389 2.93 4.09 7.92
N CYS A 390 2.75 5.12 8.74
CA CYS A 390 1.80 5.11 9.85
C CYS A 390 0.83 6.29 9.74
N MET A 391 -0.33 6.17 10.41
CA MET A 391 -1.33 7.24 10.45
C MET A 391 -0.94 8.33 11.45
N MET A 392 -0.44 7.94 12.61
CA MET A 392 -0.09 8.86 13.69
C MET A 392 1.08 8.32 14.53
N VAL A 393 1.76 9.25 15.21
CA VAL A 393 2.79 8.93 16.22
C VAL A 393 2.49 9.72 17.49
N THR A 394 2.53 9.04 18.64
CA THR A 394 2.38 9.70 19.95
C THR A 394 3.69 10.31 20.42
N LEU A 395 3.65 11.32 21.32
CA LEU A 395 4.88 11.91 21.90
C LEU A 395 5.73 10.93 22.73
N SER A 396 5.23 9.72 22.99
CA SER A 396 6.02 8.63 23.57
C SER A 396 6.77 7.80 22.51
N GLY A 397 6.50 8.04 21.23
CA GLY A 397 7.07 7.30 20.10
C GLY A 397 6.31 6.04 19.70
N ALA A 398 5.12 5.78 20.26
CA ALA A 398 4.25 4.71 19.79
C ALA A 398 3.57 5.12 18.46
N ALA A 399 3.41 4.19 17.52
CA ALA A 399 2.79 4.47 16.24
C ALA A 399 1.44 3.77 16.07
N VAL A 400 0.56 4.41 15.30
CA VAL A 400 -0.82 3.97 15.01
C VAL A 400 -0.96 3.81 13.50
N SER A 401 -1.45 2.65 13.05
CA SER A 401 -1.54 2.36 11.61
C SER A 401 -2.86 1.67 11.20
N ASP A 402 -3.46 0.85 12.04
CA ASP A 402 -4.54 -0.07 11.66
C ASP A 402 -5.88 0.17 12.35
N GLY A 403 -5.91 0.97 13.45
CA GLY A 403 -7.13 1.17 14.23
C GLY A 403 -7.33 2.59 14.73
N LEU A 404 -8.56 2.91 15.11
CA LEU A 404 -8.98 4.18 15.70
C LEU A 404 -9.14 4.08 17.21
N ALA A 405 -9.11 5.22 17.89
CA ALA A 405 -9.29 5.29 19.35
C ALA A 405 -10.66 4.78 19.84
N ASP A 406 -11.66 4.77 18.98
CA ASP A 406 -13.01 4.23 19.26
C ASP A 406 -13.14 2.72 19.03
N GLY A 407 -12.03 2.03 18.73
CA GLY A 407 -11.96 0.59 18.51
C GLY A 407 -12.25 0.12 17.08
N ARG A 408 -12.61 1.03 16.15
CA ARG A 408 -12.82 0.64 14.75
C ARG A 408 -11.51 0.33 14.05
N VAL A 409 -11.53 -0.73 13.25
CA VAL A 409 -10.41 -1.16 12.42
C VAL A 409 -10.41 -0.39 11.10
N VAL A 410 -9.30 0.25 10.79
CA VAL A 410 -9.09 0.99 9.54
C VAL A 410 -8.62 0.08 8.42
N SER A 411 -7.66 -0.81 8.73
CA SER A 411 -7.05 -1.70 7.73
C SER A 411 -6.66 -3.05 8.33
N GLY A 412 -5.42 -3.24 8.66
CA GLY A 412 -4.80 -4.38 9.29
C GLY A 412 -3.34 -4.05 9.53
N VAL A 413 -2.70 -4.82 10.39
CA VAL A 413 -1.27 -4.62 10.73
C VAL A 413 -0.38 -4.91 9.52
N GLY A 414 -0.75 -5.92 8.70
CA GLY A 414 0.14 -6.43 7.65
C GLY A 414 1.46 -6.91 8.23
N GLY A 415 2.55 -6.59 7.57
CA GLY A 415 3.91 -6.92 8.02
C GLY A 415 4.63 -5.77 8.72
N GLN A 416 3.99 -4.62 8.94
CA GLN A 416 4.66 -3.45 9.54
C GLN A 416 5.33 -3.78 10.88
N TYR A 417 4.62 -4.48 11.77
CA TYR A 417 5.17 -4.88 13.06
C TYR A 417 6.42 -5.76 12.88
N ASN A 418 6.36 -6.72 11.95
CA ASN A 418 7.48 -7.62 11.69
C ASN A 418 8.75 -6.86 11.29
N PHE A 419 8.65 -5.95 10.33
CA PHE A 419 9.80 -5.17 9.85
C PHE A 419 10.34 -4.22 10.92
N VAL A 420 9.44 -3.62 11.72
CA VAL A 420 9.87 -2.78 12.85
C VAL A 420 10.62 -3.61 13.89
N ALA A 421 10.06 -4.75 14.30
CA ALA A 421 10.72 -5.65 15.27
C ALA A 421 12.07 -6.16 14.73
N MET A 422 12.08 -6.66 13.49
CA MET A 422 13.29 -7.16 12.82
C MET A 422 14.39 -6.10 12.71
N ALA A 423 14.05 -4.81 12.52
CA ALA A 423 15.01 -3.71 12.50
C ALA A 423 15.75 -3.54 13.83
N HIS A 424 15.13 -3.95 14.93
CA HIS A 424 15.76 -3.90 16.26
C HIS A 424 16.63 -5.13 16.56
N GLU A 425 16.43 -6.22 15.83
CA GLU A 425 17.19 -7.46 15.99
C GLU A 425 18.39 -7.56 15.05
N LEU A 426 18.33 -6.88 13.89
CA LEU A 426 19.39 -6.85 12.89
C LEU A 426 20.41 -5.76 13.20
N GLU A 427 21.68 -6.12 13.13
CA GLU A 427 22.79 -5.17 13.31
C GLU A 427 22.74 -4.05 12.25
N ARG A 428 22.95 -2.81 12.69
CA ARG A 428 22.97 -1.59 11.85
C ARG A 428 21.70 -1.36 11.03
N SER A 429 20.61 -2.00 11.39
CA SER A 429 19.32 -1.83 10.70
C SER A 429 18.43 -0.82 11.41
N ARG A 430 17.60 -0.13 10.63
CA ARG A 430 16.71 0.92 11.12
C ARG A 430 15.30 0.74 10.56
N SER A 431 14.32 0.92 11.42
CA SER A 431 12.93 1.12 11.03
C SER A 431 12.68 2.61 10.79
N ILE A 432 12.06 2.94 9.66
CA ILE A 432 11.71 4.31 9.30
C ILE A 432 10.20 4.40 9.12
N LEU A 433 9.54 5.14 10.01
CA LEU A 433 8.10 5.39 9.91
C LEU A 433 7.86 6.75 9.25
N LEU A 434 7.10 6.73 8.16
CA LEU A 434 6.75 7.91 7.38
C LEU A 434 5.32 8.32 7.70
N LEU A 435 5.10 9.61 7.89
CA LEU A 435 3.76 10.20 7.96
C LEU A 435 3.79 11.67 7.56
N ARG A 436 2.71 12.17 6.98
CA ARG A 436 2.50 13.63 6.89
C ARG A 436 2.25 14.16 8.30
N ALA A 437 2.79 15.33 8.63
CA ALA A 437 2.60 15.92 9.96
C ALA A 437 1.14 16.25 10.27
N THR A 438 0.31 16.43 9.23
CA THR A 438 -1.12 16.77 9.37
C THR A 438 -2.00 15.94 8.45
N ARG A 439 -3.30 15.90 8.80
CA ARG A 439 -4.38 15.34 7.99
C ARG A 439 -5.59 16.27 7.98
N GLU A 440 -6.42 16.15 6.96
CA GLU A 440 -7.74 16.77 6.94
C GLU A 440 -8.79 15.81 7.48
N ALA A 441 -9.49 16.21 8.52
CA ALA A 441 -10.56 15.42 9.16
C ALA A 441 -11.78 16.32 9.42
N ALA A 442 -12.94 15.95 8.90
CA ALA A 442 -14.21 16.68 9.08
C ALA A 442 -14.11 18.19 8.75
N GLY A 443 -13.32 18.56 7.76
CA GLY A 443 -13.12 19.96 7.34
C GLY A 443 -12.18 20.78 8.25
N ARG A 444 -11.41 20.10 9.09
CA ARG A 444 -10.38 20.71 9.95
C ARG A 444 -9.04 20.03 9.71
N THR A 445 -7.97 20.81 9.78
CA THR A 445 -6.63 20.26 9.82
C THR A 445 -6.31 19.75 11.22
N GLU A 446 -5.83 18.52 11.35
CA GLU A 446 -5.42 17.92 12.60
C GLU A 446 -3.97 17.43 12.51
N SER A 447 -3.27 17.40 13.66
CA SER A 447 -1.93 16.84 13.75
C SER A 447 -1.95 15.31 13.70
N ASN A 448 -0.99 14.72 13.00
CA ASN A 448 -0.69 13.29 13.05
C ASN A 448 0.38 12.95 14.12
N ILE A 449 1.05 13.96 14.66
CA ILE A 449 1.84 13.80 15.89
C ILE A 449 0.95 14.24 17.04
N VAL A 450 0.63 13.31 17.95
CA VAL A 450 -0.35 13.52 19.02
C VAL A 450 0.27 13.24 20.38
N PHE A 451 -0.27 13.86 21.45
CA PHE A 451 0.25 13.60 22.79
C PHE A 451 0.07 12.13 23.19
N ASN A 452 -1.13 11.60 22.99
CA ASN A 452 -1.51 10.22 23.29
C ASN A 452 -2.63 9.77 22.34
N TYR A 453 -2.83 8.45 22.20
CA TYR A 453 -3.93 7.89 21.39
C TYR A 453 -4.43 6.59 21.99
N GLY A 454 -5.72 6.28 21.81
CA GLY A 454 -6.39 5.11 22.41
C GLY A 454 -6.08 3.76 21.74
N HIS A 455 -5.33 3.76 20.64
CA HIS A 455 -4.90 2.57 19.91
C HIS A 455 -3.41 2.63 19.61
N VAL A 456 -2.72 1.50 19.58
CA VAL A 456 -1.29 1.38 19.27
C VAL A 456 -1.04 0.16 18.40
N THR A 457 -0.41 0.36 17.24
CA THR A 457 0.05 -0.71 16.36
C THR A 457 1.51 -1.08 16.68
N ILE A 458 2.38 -0.06 16.79
CA ILE A 458 3.79 -0.24 17.13
C ILE A 458 4.02 0.33 18.53
N PRO A 459 4.41 -0.50 19.51
CA PRO A 459 4.62 -0.06 20.86
C PRO A 459 5.88 0.83 20.99
N ARG A 460 5.86 1.75 21.95
CA ARG A 460 6.92 2.77 22.13
C ARG A 460 8.34 2.23 22.33
N HIS A 461 8.49 1.02 22.78
CA HIS A 461 9.82 0.40 22.96
C HIS A 461 10.45 -0.08 21.65
N LEU A 462 9.68 -0.07 20.54
CA LEU A 462 10.17 -0.30 19.18
C LEU A 462 10.27 1.00 18.36
N ARG A 463 10.31 2.16 19.01
CA ARG A 463 10.49 3.45 18.38
C ARG A 463 11.89 3.57 17.78
N ASP A 464 11.97 4.15 16.56
CA ASP A 464 13.22 4.31 15.85
C ASP A 464 13.26 5.64 15.08
N LEU A 465 13.25 5.63 13.76
CA LEU A 465 13.23 6.85 12.96
C LEU A 465 11.79 7.22 12.56
N VAL A 466 11.44 8.49 12.73
CA VAL A 466 10.17 9.05 12.25
C VAL A 466 10.48 10.21 11.31
N VAL A 467 9.85 10.22 10.13
CA VAL A 467 10.06 11.24 9.09
C VAL A 467 8.74 11.90 8.73
N THR A 468 8.74 13.23 8.77
CA THR A 468 7.66 14.06 8.23
C THR A 468 8.21 14.98 7.14
N GLU A 469 7.33 15.74 6.50
CA GLU A 469 7.72 16.81 5.55
C GLU A 469 8.58 17.90 6.18
N TYR A 470 8.63 17.98 7.50
CA TYR A 470 9.40 19.01 8.22
C TYR A 470 10.75 18.51 8.77
N GLY A 471 10.95 17.21 8.89
CA GLY A 471 12.22 16.70 9.40
C GLY A 471 12.28 15.23 9.72
N VAL A 472 13.37 14.85 10.39
CA VAL A 472 13.66 13.50 10.87
C VAL A 472 13.81 13.53 12.39
N ALA A 473 13.09 12.65 13.09
CA ALA A 473 13.25 12.39 14.52
C ALA A 473 13.94 11.03 14.73
N ASP A 474 15.14 11.04 15.28
CA ASP A 474 15.85 9.83 15.70
C ASP A 474 15.51 9.54 17.17
N LEU A 475 14.78 8.43 17.42
CA LEU A 475 14.19 8.12 18.72
C LEU A 475 14.87 6.95 19.44
N ARG A 476 15.71 6.18 18.72
CA ARG A 476 16.33 4.97 19.29
C ARG A 476 17.31 5.34 20.43
N GLY A 477 17.14 4.70 21.59
CA GLY A 477 18.02 4.89 22.75
C GLY A 477 17.88 6.23 23.48
N LYS A 478 16.79 6.99 23.20
CA LYS A 478 16.58 8.32 23.79
C LYS A 478 15.59 8.29 24.96
N THR A 479 15.74 9.26 25.86
CA THR A 479 14.82 9.50 26.97
C THR A 479 13.47 10.03 26.47
N ASP A 480 12.41 9.92 27.27
CA ASP A 480 11.10 10.43 26.92
C ASP A 480 11.09 11.95 26.64
N ALA A 481 11.96 12.72 27.34
CA ALA A 481 12.08 14.16 27.08
C ALA A 481 12.72 14.46 25.72
N GLU A 482 13.80 13.75 25.36
CA GLU A 482 14.43 13.87 24.05
C GLU A 482 13.50 13.44 22.92
N ILE A 483 12.67 12.41 23.14
CA ILE A 483 11.69 11.93 22.17
C ILE A 483 10.58 12.94 21.94
N ALA A 484 10.00 13.47 23.03
CA ALA A 484 8.98 14.51 22.92
C ALA A 484 9.55 15.75 22.19
N ALA A 485 10.76 16.18 22.52
CA ALA A 485 11.44 17.29 21.85
C ALA A 485 11.66 17.02 20.36
N ALA A 486 12.17 15.83 20.00
CA ALA A 486 12.42 15.45 18.60
C ALA A 486 11.13 15.40 17.78
N LEU A 487 10.06 14.80 18.31
CA LEU A 487 8.76 14.70 17.60
C LEU A 487 8.08 16.06 17.47
N ILE A 488 8.12 16.93 18.50
CA ILE A 488 7.60 18.30 18.42
C ILE A 488 8.36 19.10 17.34
N SER A 489 9.68 18.89 17.21
CA SER A 489 10.49 19.59 16.21
C SER A 489 10.14 19.26 14.76
N ILE A 490 9.49 18.14 14.50
CA ILE A 490 9.02 17.73 13.17
C ILE A 490 7.50 17.82 12.99
N THR A 491 6.82 18.45 13.96
CA THR A 491 5.38 18.71 13.93
C THR A 491 5.11 20.03 13.20
N ASP A 492 3.94 20.15 12.57
CA ASP A 492 3.45 21.42 12.00
C ASP A 492 3.34 22.48 13.12
N ALA A 493 3.83 23.68 12.85
CA ALA A 493 3.96 24.75 13.84
C ALA A 493 2.64 25.10 14.54
N ARG A 494 1.50 24.94 13.84
CA ARG A 494 0.15 25.21 14.41
C ARG A 494 -0.18 24.35 15.62
N PHE A 495 0.46 23.20 15.79
CA PHE A 495 0.14 22.22 16.83
C PHE A 495 1.22 22.10 17.90
N GLN A 496 2.39 22.72 17.71
CA GLN A 496 3.54 22.58 18.63
C GLN A 496 3.23 23.09 20.03
N GLU A 497 2.60 24.26 20.15
CA GLU A 497 2.27 24.87 21.46
C GLU A 497 1.41 23.94 22.33
N GLY A 498 0.35 23.38 21.75
CA GLY A 498 -0.53 22.44 22.46
C GLY A 498 0.18 21.16 22.90
N LEU A 499 1.08 20.61 22.07
CA LEU A 499 1.89 19.45 22.41
C LEU A 499 2.92 19.76 23.51
N VAL A 500 3.56 20.94 23.46
CA VAL A 500 4.48 21.41 24.50
C VAL A 500 3.77 21.55 25.85
N ALA A 501 2.57 22.19 25.84
CA ALA A 501 1.78 22.34 27.05
C ALA A 501 1.41 20.98 27.67
N SER A 502 0.93 20.05 26.85
CA SER A 502 0.59 18.69 27.28
C SER A 502 1.80 17.93 27.83
N ALA A 503 2.96 18.00 27.15
CA ALA A 503 4.18 17.34 27.55
C ALA A 503 4.74 17.91 28.88
N LYS A 504 4.69 19.24 29.08
CA LYS A 504 5.06 19.88 30.36
C LYS A 504 4.13 19.51 31.49
N ALA A 505 2.83 19.51 31.25
CA ALA A 505 1.81 19.12 32.24
C ALA A 505 2.00 17.66 32.71
N ALA A 506 2.42 16.77 31.79
CA ALA A 506 2.72 15.39 32.08
C ALA A 506 4.14 15.15 32.62
N GLY A 507 4.94 16.17 32.87
CA GLY A 507 6.31 16.06 33.34
C GLY A 507 7.28 15.43 32.32
N LYS A 508 6.95 15.44 31.04
CA LYS A 508 7.76 14.86 29.95
C LYS A 508 8.74 15.86 29.35
N LEU A 509 8.56 17.15 29.59
CA LEU A 509 9.48 18.21 29.21
C LEU A 509 9.77 19.14 30.40
N PRO A 510 10.99 19.69 30.51
CA PRO A 510 11.29 20.75 31.47
C PRO A 510 10.36 21.96 31.32
N ARG A 511 10.07 22.65 32.42
CA ARG A 511 9.15 23.82 32.40
C ARG A 511 9.63 24.95 31.51
N ASP A 512 10.92 25.14 31.40
CA ASP A 512 11.61 26.16 30.61
C ASP A 512 11.91 25.71 29.16
N TRP A 513 11.67 24.44 28.81
CA TRP A 513 11.91 23.94 27.46
C TRP A 513 11.11 24.74 26.42
N ARG A 514 11.74 25.04 25.30
CA ARG A 514 11.13 25.77 24.18
C ARG A 514 11.41 25.07 22.87
N VAL A 515 10.49 25.24 21.91
CA VAL A 515 10.67 24.77 20.54
C VAL A 515 11.85 25.52 19.91
N ALA A 516 12.72 24.80 19.21
CA ALA A 516 13.83 25.38 18.50
C ALA A 516 13.32 26.31 17.37
N GLU A 517 13.98 27.46 17.17
CA GLU A 517 13.55 28.53 16.27
C GLU A 517 13.22 28.00 14.86
N HIS A 518 14.08 27.15 14.31
CA HIS A 518 13.88 26.59 12.99
C HIS A 518 12.61 25.72 12.87
N ALA A 519 12.15 25.10 13.93
CA ALA A 519 10.95 24.27 13.91
C ALA A 519 9.67 25.12 13.99
N LEU A 520 9.76 26.38 14.43
CA LEU A 520 8.63 27.31 14.37
C LEU A 520 8.23 27.69 12.94
N GLU A 521 9.11 27.41 11.97
CA GLU A 521 8.86 27.61 10.54
C GLU A 521 8.21 26.38 9.83
N ASN A 522 7.87 25.34 10.56
CA ASN A 522 7.23 24.14 10.01
C ASN A 522 5.80 24.42 9.56
N THR A 523 5.64 25.07 8.43
CA THR A 523 4.34 25.42 7.84
C THR A 523 4.28 24.99 6.37
N PRO A 524 3.08 24.68 5.84
CA PRO A 524 2.92 24.34 4.42
C PRO A 524 3.45 25.42 3.47
N ASP A 525 3.25 26.72 3.81
CA ASP A 525 3.69 27.85 2.98
C ASP A 525 5.22 27.93 2.91
N ARG A 526 5.91 27.71 4.03
CA ARG A 526 7.38 27.68 4.07
C ARG A 526 7.92 26.49 3.29
N LEU A 527 7.29 25.32 3.44
CA LEU A 527 7.66 24.14 2.66
C LEU A 527 7.49 24.40 1.16
N ALA A 528 6.35 24.95 0.76
CA ALA A 528 6.08 25.30 -0.64
C ALA A 528 7.12 26.28 -1.19
N ALA A 529 7.46 27.34 -0.45
CA ALA A 529 8.46 28.31 -0.85
C ALA A 529 9.87 27.68 -1.02
N ARG A 530 10.26 26.74 -0.14
CA ARG A 530 11.55 26.02 -0.25
C ARG A 530 11.61 25.10 -1.47
N LEU A 531 10.49 24.49 -1.83
CA LEU A 531 10.39 23.55 -2.94
C LEU A 531 10.05 24.22 -4.29
N GLU A 532 9.64 25.49 -4.29
CA GLU A 532 9.27 26.22 -5.51
C GLU A 532 10.36 26.19 -6.60
N PRO A 533 11.67 26.40 -6.32
CA PRO A 533 12.71 26.32 -7.34
C PRO A 533 12.81 24.93 -8.00
N LEU A 534 12.52 23.87 -7.25
CA LEU A 534 12.50 22.50 -7.78
C LEU A 534 11.23 22.26 -8.61
N ALA A 535 10.10 22.75 -8.16
CA ALA A 535 8.82 22.66 -8.89
C ALA A 535 8.91 23.38 -10.25
N ARG A 536 9.50 24.58 -10.30
CA ARG A 536 9.73 25.32 -11.56
C ARG A 536 10.64 24.57 -12.54
N ARG A 537 11.54 23.73 -12.06
CA ARG A 537 12.41 22.86 -12.87
C ARG A 537 11.74 21.53 -13.24
N GLY A 538 10.50 21.28 -12.84
CA GLY A 538 9.77 20.03 -13.10
C GLY A 538 10.28 18.82 -12.31
N LEU A 539 11.01 19.02 -11.20
CA LEU A 539 11.60 17.95 -10.39
C LEU A 539 10.65 17.33 -9.38
N LEU A 540 9.43 17.86 -9.27
CA LEU A 540 8.40 17.40 -8.33
C LEU A 540 7.14 16.91 -9.09
N PRO A 541 7.26 15.87 -9.93
CA PRO A 541 6.13 15.40 -10.72
C PRO A 541 5.07 14.72 -9.84
N THR A 542 3.80 14.97 -10.15
CA THR A 542 2.65 14.37 -9.43
C THR A 542 2.62 12.83 -9.55
N PHE A 543 3.09 12.29 -10.66
CA PHE A 543 3.13 10.85 -10.93
C PHE A 543 4.52 10.42 -11.45
N PRO A 544 5.54 10.39 -10.58
CA PRO A 544 6.93 10.17 -10.99
C PRO A 544 7.21 8.78 -11.54
N LEU A 545 6.39 7.81 -11.22
CA LEU A 545 6.51 6.41 -11.67
C LEU A 545 5.50 6.08 -12.78
N GLY A 546 4.80 7.10 -13.32
CA GLY A 546 3.69 6.90 -14.24
C GLY A 546 2.36 6.65 -13.52
N THR A 547 1.29 6.55 -14.29
CA THR A 547 -0.05 6.33 -13.78
C THR A 547 -0.97 5.78 -14.86
N ASP A 548 -2.06 5.11 -14.45
CA ASP A 548 -3.14 4.70 -15.35
C ASP A 548 -4.06 5.88 -15.77
N PHE A 549 -3.89 7.06 -15.17
CA PHE A 549 -4.65 8.26 -15.57
C PHE A 549 -4.09 8.86 -16.86
N ASP A 550 -4.98 9.18 -17.81
CA ASP A 550 -4.60 9.95 -19.00
C ASP A 550 -4.28 11.43 -18.68
N ALA A 551 -3.77 12.16 -19.66
CA ALA A 551 -3.31 13.54 -19.45
C ALA A 551 -4.42 14.49 -18.98
N ASP A 552 -5.67 14.29 -19.40
CA ASP A 552 -6.81 15.11 -18.98
C ASP A 552 -7.31 14.69 -17.58
N GLU A 553 -7.27 13.39 -17.28
CA GLU A 553 -7.54 12.87 -15.94
C GLU A 553 -6.50 13.35 -14.92
N GLN A 554 -5.22 13.37 -15.28
CA GLN A 554 -4.14 13.89 -14.43
C GLN A 554 -4.34 15.37 -14.08
N ARG A 555 -4.90 16.18 -14.99
CA ARG A 555 -5.27 17.60 -14.71
C ARG A 555 -6.50 17.71 -13.82
N LEU A 556 -7.47 16.82 -14.00
CA LEU A 556 -8.71 16.80 -13.23
C LEU A 556 -8.51 16.42 -11.77
N ILE A 557 -7.55 15.54 -11.46
CA ILE A 557 -7.33 15.03 -10.09
C ILE A 557 -7.05 16.17 -9.10
N PRO A 558 -6.03 17.05 -9.29
CA PRO A 558 -5.80 18.15 -8.37
C PRO A 558 -6.97 19.15 -8.32
N ALA A 559 -7.65 19.37 -9.45
CA ALA A 559 -8.83 20.24 -9.51
C ALA A 559 -9.99 19.69 -8.68
N LEU A 560 -10.30 18.40 -8.80
CA LEU A 560 -11.34 17.74 -8.01
C LEU A 560 -10.99 17.66 -6.52
N GLN A 561 -9.72 17.43 -6.18
CA GLN A 561 -9.24 17.50 -4.81
C GLN A 561 -9.35 18.90 -4.22
N TRP A 562 -9.01 19.91 -5.00
CA TRP A 562 -9.19 21.32 -4.60
C TRP A 562 -10.66 21.64 -4.34
N LEU A 563 -11.57 21.21 -5.21
CA LEU A 563 -13.01 21.37 -5.02
C LEU A 563 -13.51 20.68 -3.75
N LYS A 564 -13.06 19.48 -3.47
CA LYS A 564 -13.42 18.75 -2.26
C LYS A 564 -12.97 19.49 -1.00
N ARG A 565 -11.76 20.01 -0.98
CA ARG A 565 -11.22 20.81 0.13
C ARG A 565 -11.96 22.14 0.29
N SER A 566 -12.15 22.87 -0.80
CA SER A 566 -12.85 24.17 -0.80
C SER A 566 -14.33 24.02 -0.43
N GLY A 567 -15.00 22.97 -0.88
CA GLY A 567 -16.40 22.68 -0.55
C GLY A 567 -16.63 22.26 0.91
N ALA A 568 -15.61 21.81 1.61
CA ALA A 568 -15.68 21.38 3.00
C ALA A 568 -15.82 22.55 4.01
N SER A 569 -15.36 23.76 3.66
CA SER A 569 -15.41 24.94 4.52
C SER A 569 -16.35 26.02 3.98
N TRP A 570 -16.96 26.82 4.89
CA TRP A 570 -17.84 27.93 4.48
C TRP A 570 -17.08 29.02 3.74
N ARG A 571 -15.82 29.31 4.12
CA ARG A 571 -14.94 30.27 3.44
C ARG A 571 -14.60 29.80 2.02
N GLY A 572 -14.32 28.50 1.85
CA GLY A 572 -14.10 27.91 0.53
C GLY A 572 -15.33 27.96 -0.35
N ARG A 573 -16.53 27.72 0.20
CA ARG A 573 -17.80 27.85 -0.53
C ARG A 573 -18.06 29.31 -0.99
N PHE A 574 -17.71 30.29 -0.16
CA PHE A 574 -17.81 31.69 -0.53
C PHE A 574 -16.79 32.08 -1.61
N SER A 575 -15.55 31.60 -1.49
CA SER A 575 -14.52 31.79 -2.51
C SER A 575 -14.91 31.14 -3.85
N LEU A 576 -15.50 29.93 -3.82
CA LEU A 576 -16.06 29.29 -5.01
C LEU A 576 -17.15 30.15 -5.66
N ALA A 577 -18.07 30.69 -4.86
CA ALA A 577 -19.15 31.53 -5.37
C ALA A 577 -18.64 32.85 -6.00
N ALA A 578 -17.62 33.47 -5.37
CA ALA A 578 -17.00 34.71 -5.88
C ALA A 578 -16.17 34.49 -7.16
N GLY A 579 -15.51 33.30 -7.28
CA GLY A 579 -14.67 32.97 -8.44
C GLY A 579 -15.42 32.47 -9.68
N LEU A 580 -16.74 32.27 -9.60
CA LEU A 580 -17.56 31.77 -10.72
C LEU A 580 -17.76 32.76 -11.87
N ALA A 581 -17.40 34.03 -11.68
CA ALA A 581 -17.54 35.09 -12.70
C ALA A 581 -16.24 35.20 -13.51
N GLY A 582 -16.14 34.49 -14.63
CA GLY A 582 -15.26 34.93 -15.72
C GLY A 582 -13.95 34.22 -15.99
N VAL A 583 -13.78 32.94 -15.65
CA VAL A 583 -12.62 32.18 -16.11
C VAL A 583 -12.93 31.56 -17.48
N ALA A 584 -12.22 32.03 -18.52
CA ALA A 584 -12.23 31.37 -19.83
C ALA A 584 -11.25 30.19 -19.80
N PRO A 585 -11.71 28.94 -20.02
CA PRO A 585 -10.85 27.77 -20.03
C PRO A 585 -9.85 27.84 -21.21
N THR A 586 -8.62 27.36 -20.98
CA THR A 586 -7.66 27.07 -22.06
C THR A 586 -8.11 25.85 -22.87
N GLU A 587 -7.48 25.62 -23.99
CA GLU A 587 -7.73 24.42 -24.82
C GLU A 587 -7.53 23.11 -24.02
N ALA A 588 -6.51 23.05 -23.17
CA ALA A 588 -6.26 21.89 -22.32
C ALA A 588 -7.34 21.68 -21.25
N GLU A 589 -7.88 22.77 -20.68
CA GLU A 589 -8.98 22.73 -19.72
C GLU A 589 -10.31 22.39 -20.40
N GLU A 590 -10.51 22.83 -21.65
CA GLU A 590 -11.67 22.41 -22.44
C GLU A 590 -11.64 20.89 -22.74
N ARG A 591 -10.47 20.31 -23.04
CA ARG A 591 -10.36 18.84 -23.16
C ARG A 591 -10.70 18.14 -21.85
N ALA A 592 -10.21 18.63 -20.72
CA ALA A 592 -10.56 18.09 -19.40
C ALA A 592 -12.05 18.20 -19.08
N LEU A 593 -12.70 19.32 -19.45
CA LEU A 593 -14.14 19.49 -19.34
C LEU A 593 -14.90 18.54 -20.28
N ALA A 594 -14.41 18.32 -21.51
CA ALA A 594 -14.96 17.35 -22.45
C ALA A 594 -14.89 15.92 -21.89
N ARG A 595 -13.77 15.58 -21.26
CA ARG A 595 -13.57 14.29 -20.58
C ARG A 595 -14.64 14.02 -19.51
N MET A 596 -15.17 15.08 -18.87
CA MET A 596 -16.26 15.02 -17.89
C MET A 596 -17.66 15.21 -18.48
N ASN A 597 -17.81 15.24 -19.81
CA ASN A 597 -19.06 15.57 -20.53
C ASN A 597 -19.65 16.94 -20.09
N LEU A 598 -18.78 17.95 -19.96
CA LEU A 598 -19.15 19.31 -19.58
C LEU A 598 -18.85 20.38 -20.65
N SER A 599 -18.42 19.99 -21.87
CA SER A 599 -18.18 20.95 -22.98
C SER A 599 -19.46 21.67 -23.40
N GLU A 600 -20.56 20.92 -23.55
CA GLU A 600 -21.87 21.42 -23.99
C GLU A 600 -22.93 21.17 -22.92
N PRO A 601 -23.01 22.03 -21.88
CA PRO A 601 -23.93 21.81 -20.78
C PRO A 601 -25.40 22.00 -21.22
N ARG A 602 -26.22 20.97 -21.01
CA ARG A 602 -27.64 20.93 -21.42
C ARG A 602 -28.60 21.42 -20.34
N SER A 603 -28.15 21.57 -19.10
CA SER A 603 -28.96 21.98 -17.96
C SER A 603 -28.30 23.13 -17.16
N VAL A 604 -29.09 23.81 -16.33
CA VAL A 604 -28.56 24.82 -15.40
C VAL A 604 -27.54 24.23 -14.44
N LYS A 605 -27.79 23.00 -13.97
CA LYS A 605 -26.87 22.25 -13.10
C LYS A 605 -25.54 21.98 -13.81
N GLU A 606 -25.56 21.54 -15.05
CA GLU A 606 -24.34 21.29 -15.83
C GLU A 606 -23.56 22.57 -16.14
N ARG A 607 -24.26 23.68 -16.42
CA ARG A 607 -23.60 24.99 -16.57
C ARG A 607 -22.87 25.41 -15.31
N LEU A 608 -23.48 25.17 -14.14
CA LEU A 608 -22.84 25.44 -12.87
C LEU A 608 -21.63 24.53 -12.63
N LEU A 609 -21.78 23.21 -12.85
CA LEU A 609 -20.69 22.24 -12.72
C LEU A 609 -19.51 22.58 -13.63
N ARG A 610 -19.76 22.93 -14.91
CA ARG A 610 -18.73 23.37 -15.85
C ARG A 610 -17.94 24.55 -15.29
N ARG A 611 -18.62 25.60 -14.78
CA ARG A 611 -17.96 26.78 -14.20
C ARG A 611 -17.10 26.43 -12.99
N VAL A 612 -17.64 25.62 -12.09
CA VAL A 612 -16.94 25.17 -10.87
C VAL A 612 -15.70 24.36 -11.22
N VAL A 613 -15.81 23.43 -12.18
CA VAL A 613 -14.66 22.61 -12.61
C VAL A 613 -13.63 23.45 -13.36
N ALA A 614 -14.08 24.38 -14.24
CA ALA A 614 -13.18 25.30 -14.95
C ALA A 614 -12.39 26.20 -13.97
N LEU A 615 -13.06 26.74 -12.94
CA LEU A 615 -12.40 27.50 -11.88
C LEU A 615 -11.35 26.64 -11.15
N ALA A 616 -11.69 25.41 -10.81
CA ALA A 616 -10.78 24.50 -10.13
C ALA A 616 -9.54 24.17 -10.97
N LEU A 617 -9.73 23.87 -12.26
CA LEU A 617 -8.65 23.65 -13.22
C LEU A 617 -7.73 24.86 -13.31
N HIS A 618 -8.31 26.08 -13.34
CA HIS A 618 -7.55 27.30 -13.35
C HIS A 618 -6.72 27.52 -12.07
N CYS A 619 -7.30 27.24 -10.91
CA CYS A 619 -6.64 27.42 -9.60
C CYS A 619 -5.57 26.37 -9.31
N THR A 620 -5.48 25.29 -10.09
CA THR A 620 -4.57 24.16 -9.87
C THR A 620 -3.60 23.93 -11.02
N ARG A 621 -3.40 24.96 -11.86
CA ARG A 621 -2.41 24.97 -12.96
C ARG A 621 -0.98 24.74 -12.49
#